data_3fe8ba4ba0aa44cb7a9ecf6ae7c23c21
#
_entry.id   3fe8ba4ba0aa44cb7a9ecf6ae7c23c21
#
_cell.length_a   1.000
_cell.length_b   1.000
_cell.length_c   1.000
_cell.angle_alpha   90.00
_cell.angle_beta   90.00
_cell.angle_gamma   90.00
#
_symmetry.space_group_name_H-M   'P 1'
#
loop_
_entity.id
_entity.type
_entity.pdbx_description
1 polymer ?
#
loop_
_entity_poly.entity_id
_entity_poly.type
_entity_poly.pdbx_seq_one_letter_code
_entity_poly.pdbx_strand_id
1 'polypeptide(L)'
;MKKIIWIAGVFVSMAIFSQAQNVSKGKVITEEKGKGFYYESIMKDVSAVEEKLSEKEPFVRFIMDQSGMDLPNNPSLYKAMWSNATISQGNTGTCWSFSTTAFYESEVYRQHNKKVKISEIYSVYCEYIEKARRFIEKRGNSVFGEGSEGDALARIMKTYGAMPLEAYSGIIDGRKFHNHAKMVEEMTAFLNSLKTSNAWNKYNALETIKSIMNHYIGTPPTEFVVEGKTYTPQTYLKDYLQINPDDFVEILSYKQEPYWQQVEYKVPDNWWHSKDYYNVPLDDFMAVLKKAIKAGYTLSIGGDVSESGFSRETNCATIPDYDIPSANINDDARQFRFSNETTTDDHGMQLIGYLENYKGLGKDWFLIKDSSSGSRNVDPTSPNFGYYFFHEDYIKLKMMGFTVHKDAVKDLIKRFK
;
A
#
# COMPACT_ATOMS: atom_id res chain seq x y z
N MET A 1 -81.44 22.63 -10.63
CA MET A 1 -80.36 23.35 -9.94
C MET A 1 -79.21 22.37 -9.69
N LYS A 2 -78.16 22.40 -10.53
CA LYS A 2 -76.98 21.53 -10.42
C LYS A 2 -75.92 22.31 -9.67
N LYS A 3 -75.49 21.82 -8.52
CA LYS A 3 -74.41 22.34 -7.75
C LYS A 3 -73.06 21.77 -8.31
N ILE A 4 -72.21 22.65 -8.83
CA ILE A 4 -70.86 22.33 -9.24
C ILE A 4 -69.93 22.48 -8.02
N ILE A 5 -69.29 21.37 -7.61
CA ILE A 5 -68.30 21.35 -6.54
C ILE A 5 -66.92 21.50 -7.22
N TRP A 6 -66.24 22.60 -6.92
CA TRP A 6 -64.81 22.78 -7.28
C TRP A 6 -63.93 22.07 -6.26
N ILE A 7 -63.19 21.06 -6.71
CA ILE A 7 -62.12 20.46 -5.89
C ILE A 7 -60.83 21.19 -6.26
N ALA A 8 -60.36 22.02 -5.31
CA ALA A 8 -59.05 22.63 -5.42
C ALA A 8 -58.00 21.60 -5.04
N GLY A 9 -57.28 21.11 -6.04
CA GLY A 9 -56.10 20.26 -5.82
C GLY A 9 -54.95 21.09 -5.28
N VAL A 10 -54.58 20.88 -4.04
CA VAL A 10 -53.33 21.41 -3.47
C VAL A 10 -52.18 20.50 -3.91
N PHE A 11 -51.41 20.95 -4.87
CA PHE A 11 -50.10 20.34 -5.17
C PHE A 11 -49.13 20.72 -4.05
N VAL A 12 -48.90 19.81 -3.12
CA VAL A 12 -47.77 19.88 -2.20
C VAL A 12 -46.54 19.40 -2.97
N SER A 13 -45.75 20.32 -3.48
CA SER A 13 -44.42 20.05 -3.98
C SER A 13 -43.53 19.66 -2.78
N MET A 14 -43.35 18.37 -2.55
CA MET A 14 -42.29 17.88 -1.68
C MET A 14 -40.97 18.21 -2.35
N ALA A 15 -40.35 19.30 -1.97
CA ALA A 15 -38.95 19.54 -2.25
C ALA A 15 -38.16 18.50 -1.44
N ILE A 16 -37.71 17.44 -2.11
CA ILE A 16 -36.73 16.51 -1.54
C ILE A 16 -35.43 17.28 -1.46
N PHE A 17 -35.16 17.89 -0.31
CA PHE A 17 -33.82 18.34 0.03
C PHE A 17 -32.96 17.09 0.23
N SER A 18 -32.31 16.64 -0.83
CA SER A 18 -31.17 15.74 -0.70
C SER A 18 -30.09 16.51 0.07
N GLN A 19 -30.08 16.38 1.39
CA GLN A 19 -28.94 16.86 2.16
C GLN A 19 -27.74 16.04 1.73
N ALA A 20 -26.80 16.69 1.06
CA ALA A 20 -25.51 16.08 0.77
C ALA A 20 -24.89 15.62 2.09
N GLN A 21 -24.73 14.30 2.24
CA GLN A 21 -24.27 13.70 3.48
C GLN A 21 -22.78 14.01 3.65
N ASN A 22 -22.43 14.65 4.76
CA ASN A 22 -21.03 14.87 5.10
C ASN A 22 -20.40 13.53 5.47
N VAL A 23 -19.46 13.05 4.64
CA VAL A 23 -18.82 11.75 4.79
C VAL A 23 -17.93 11.64 6.05
N SER A 24 -17.58 12.77 6.65
CA SER A 24 -16.83 12.80 7.92
C SER A 24 -17.71 12.70 9.15
N LYS A 25 -19.06 12.82 9.01
CA LYS A 25 -20.02 12.68 10.10
C LYS A 25 -20.41 11.22 10.28
N GLY A 26 -20.18 10.70 11.46
CA GLY A 26 -20.55 9.36 11.85
C GLY A 26 -20.60 9.22 13.36
N LYS A 27 -21.09 8.07 13.80
CA LYS A 27 -21.04 7.67 15.21
C LYS A 27 -19.95 6.61 15.41
N VAL A 28 -19.39 6.55 16.59
CA VAL A 28 -18.46 5.48 16.98
C VAL A 28 -19.26 4.22 17.25
N ILE A 29 -18.83 3.12 16.65
CA ILE A 29 -19.36 1.78 16.91
C ILE A 29 -18.21 0.84 17.29
N THR A 30 -18.53 -0.32 17.84
CA THR A 30 -17.57 -1.41 18.03
C THR A 30 -17.57 -2.32 16.81
N GLU A 31 -16.39 -2.68 16.35
CA GLU A 31 -16.19 -3.68 15.32
C GLU A 31 -15.41 -4.87 15.88
N GLU A 32 -15.92 -6.07 15.64
CA GLU A 32 -15.22 -7.29 15.93
C GLU A 32 -14.19 -7.57 14.82
N LYS A 33 -12.91 -7.69 15.17
CA LYS A 33 -11.88 -8.14 14.21
C LYS A 33 -12.08 -9.64 13.90
N GLY A 34 -11.69 -10.05 12.71
CA GLY A 34 -11.73 -11.47 12.34
C GLY A 34 -12.72 -11.80 11.22
N LYS A 35 -13.26 -10.79 10.54
CA LYS A 35 -14.16 -10.95 9.37
C LYS A 35 -13.50 -10.42 8.10
N GLY A 36 -13.99 -10.88 6.94
CA GLY A 36 -13.52 -10.50 5.62
C GLY A 36 -12.49 -11.47 5.04
N PHE A 37 -12.12 -11.25 3.80
CA PHE A 37 -11.26 -12.16 3.03
C PHE A 37 -9.96 -12.53 3.75
N TYR A 38 -9.35 -11.56 4.43
CA TYR A 38 -8.12 -11.81 5.18
C TYR A 38 -8.30 -12.92 6.24
N TYR A 39 -9.30 -12.79 7.10
CA TYR A 39 -9.50 -13.75 8.19
C TYR A 39 -10.18 -15.04 7.72
N GLU A 40 -11.16 -14.94 6.84
CA GLU A 40 -12.01 -16.07 6.44
C GLU A 40 -11.37 -16.94 5.35
N SER A 41 -10.43 -16.38 4.57
CA SER A 41 -9.73 -17.11 3.50
C SER A 41 -8.24 -17.24 3.78
N ILE A 42 -7.53 -16.10 3.99
CA ILE A 42 -6.06 -16.13 4.16
C ILE A 42 -5.69 -16.76 5.49
N MET A 43 -6.18 -16.21 6.60
CA MET A 43 -5.81 -16.71 7.93
C MET A 43 -6.34 -18.11 8.17
N LYS A 44 -7.49 -18.47 7.61
CA LYS A 44 -8.01 -19.83 7.68
C LYS A 44 -7.13 -20.82 6.92
N ASP A 45 -6.65 -20.47 5.74
CA ASP A 45 -5.72 -21.31 4.96
C ASP A 45 -4.36 -21.43 5.68
N VAL A 46 -3.87 -20.30 6.20
CA VAL A 46 -2.61 -20.22 6.97
C VAL A 46 -2.70 -21.01 8.29
N SER A 47 -3.81 -20.85 9.02
CA SER A 47 -3.96 -21.40 10.36
C SER A 47 -4.58 -22.78 10.42
N ALA A 48 -4.96 -23.39 9.29
CA ALA A 48 -5.50 -24.75 9.27
C ALA A 48 -4.59 -25.78 9.98
N VAL A 49 -3.31 -25.49 10.08
CA VAL A 49 -2.33 -26.31 10.80
C VAL A 49 -2.04 -25.77 12.21
N GLU A 50 -2.21 -24.46 12.45
CA GLU A 50 -1.78 -23.77 13.68
C GLU A 50 -2.91 -23.55 14.70
N GLU A 51 -4.17 -23.58 14.23
CA GLU A 51 -5.36 -23.23 15.03
C GLU A 51 -5.71 -24.22 16.16
N LYS A 52 -5.05 -25.37 16.20
CA LYS A 52 -5.27 -26.39 17.24
C LYS A 52 -4.69 -26.03 18.62
N LEU A 53 -4.02 -24.91 18.77
CA LEU A 53 -3.21 -24.63 19.96
C LEU A 53 -3.44 -23.30 20.68
N SER A 54 -4.37 -22.44 20.26
CA SER A 54 -4.63 -21.22 21.03
C SER A 54 -6.08 -20.73 20.93
N GLU A 55 -6.79 -20.71 22.05
CA GLU A 55 -8.00 -19.91 22.23
C GLU A 55 -7.61 -18.42 22.11
N LYS A 56 -8.13 -17.73 21.09
CA LYS A 56 -7.92 -16.29 20.94
C LYS A 56 -9.20 -15.57 21.29
N GLU A 57 -9.12 -14.64 22.22
CA GLU A 57 -10.20 -13.70 22.48
C GLU A 57 -10.48 -12.85 21.24
N PRO A 58 -11.76 -12.55 20.91
CA PRO A 58 -12.08 -11.68 19.80
C PRO A 58 -11.51 -10.28 20.05
N PHE A 59 -10.75 -9.78 19.08
CA PHE A 59 -10.24 -8.42 19.15
C PHE A 59 -11.33 -7.44 18.71
N VAL A 60 -11.76 -6.57 19.59
CA VAL A 60 -12.72 -5.48 19.31
C VAL A 60 -12.01 -4.14 19.23
N ARG A 61 -12.48 -3.27 18.33
CA ARG A 61 -12.02 -1.89 18.21
C ARG A 61 -13.19 -0.96 17.94
N PHE A 62 -13.00 0.32 18.20
CA PHE A 62 -13.95 1.36 17.79
C PHE A 62 -13.65 1.80 16.36
N ILE A 63 -14.69 1.85 15.54
CA ILE A 63 -14.62 2.36 14.17
C ILE A 63 -15.72 3.38 13.93
N MET A 64 -15.55 4.20 12.89
CA MET A 64 -16.60 5.07 12.37
C MET A 64 -17.67 4.22 11.69
N ASP A 65 -18.93 4.36 12.12
CA ASP A 65 -20.05 3.75 11.43
C ASP A 65 -20.35 4.51 10.13
N GLN A 66 -20.05 3.88 9.00
CA GLN A 66 -20.32 4.42 7.67
C GLN A 66 -21.59 3.83 7.06
N SER A 67 -22.40 3.05 7.81
CA SER A 67 -23.65 2.48 7.34
C SER A 67 -24.66 3.57 6.98
N GLY A 68 -25.32 3.41 5.85
CA GLY A 68 -26.29 4.40 5.33
C GLY A 68 -25.67 5.68 4.75
N MET A 69 -24.34 5.82 4.73
CA MET A 69 -23.68 6.90 4.01
C MET A 69 -23.68 6.63 2.50
N ASP A 70 -23.89 7.69 1.73
CA ASP A 70 -23.79 7.64 0.28
C ASP A 70 -22.35 7.86 -0.16
N LEU A 71 -21.60 6.77 -0.24
CA LEU A 71 -20.17 6.77 -0.51
C LEU A 71 -19.86 6.28 -1.94
N PRO A 72 -18.81 6.82 -2.60
CA PRO A 72 -18.45 6.41 -3.95
C PRO A 72 -17.62 5.10 -3.95
N ASN A 73 -18.17 4.03 -3.39
CA ASN A 73 -17.50 2.75 -3.21
C ASN A 73 -17.68 1.77 -4.39
N ASN A 74 -17.66 2.31 -5.60
CA ASN A 74 -17.70 1.53 -6.83
C ASN A 74 -16.53 1.97 -7.75
N PRO A 75 -15.61 1.07 -8.14
CA PRO A 75 -14.47 1.41 -9.00
C PRO A 75 -14.87 2.06 -10.32
N SER A 76 -16.06 1.73 -10.87
CA SER A 76 -16.54 2.29 -12.14
C SER A 76 -16.85 3.79 -12.11
N LEU A 77 -16.95 4.40 -10.93
CA LEU A 77 -17.13 5.85 -10.78
C LEU A 77 -15.83 6.63 -11.01
N TYR A 78 -14.69 5.95 -10.96
CA TYR A 78 -13.37 6.55 -10.98
C TYR A 78 -12.77 6.55 -12.38
N LYS A 79 -12.07 7.61 -12.73
CA LYS A 79 -11.16 7.59 -13.86
C LYS A 79 -9.89 6.87 -13.43
N ALA A 80 -9.79 5.58 -13.80
CA ALA A 80 -8.69 4.72 -13.41
C ALA A 80 -7.67 4.54 -14.53
N MET A 81 -6.39 4.45 -14.16
CA MET A 81 -5.28 4.04 -15.01
C MET A 81 -5.21 2.51 -15.03
N TRP A 82 -4.59 1.98 -16.06
CA TRP A 82 -4.44 0.54 -16.16
C TRP A 82 -3.57 -0.01 -15.01
N SER A 83 -4.02 -1.10 -14.44
CA SER A 83 -3.26 -1.93 -13.49
C SER A 83 -3.66 -3.39 -13.66
N ASN A 84 -2.79 -4.31 -13.25
CA ASN A 84 -3.16 -5.71 -13.12
C ASN A 84 -4.25 -5.91 -12.06
N ALA A 85 -4.94 -7.05 -12.11
CA ALA A 85 -5.86 -7.45 -11.05
C ALA A 85 -5.15 -7.47 -9.68
N THR A 86 -5.91 -7.25 -8.62
CA THR A 86 -5.40 -7.33 -7.25
C THR A 86 -4.98 -8.75 -6.92
N ILE A 87 -3.81 -8.89 -6.32
CA ILE A 87 -3.36 -10.15 -5.71
C ILE A 87 -3.04 -9.91 -4.23
N SER A 88 -3.28 -10.93 -3.42
CA SER A 88 -3.04 -10.84 -1.98
C SER A 88 -1.57 -11.12 -1.64
N GLN A 89 -1.00 -10.30 -0.75
CA GLN A 89 0.29 -10.58 -0.13
C GLN A 89 0.25 -11.74 0.88
N GLY A 90 -0.95 -12.25 1.22
CA GLY A 90 -1.13 -13.28 2.21
C GLY A 90 -0.85 -12.80 3.63
N ASN A 91 -0.29 -13.70 4.45
CA ASN A 91 0.14 -13.40 5.82
C ASN A 91 1.62 -13.00 5.82
N THR A 92 1.90 -11.81 5.31
CA THR A 92 3.27 -11.26 5.23
C THR A 92 3.25 -9.75 5.45
N GLY A 93 4.36 -9.18 5.93
CA GLY A 93 4.60 -7.73 6.00
C GLY A 93 5.26 -7.18 4.73
N THR A 94 4.85 -7.64 3.55
CA THR A 94 5.51 -7.31 2.27
C THR A 94 4.68 -6.38 1.38
N CYS A 95 3.76 -5.61 1.95
CA CYS A 95 2.91 -4.63 1.25
C CYS A 95 3.72 -3.66 0.37
N TRP A 96 4.88 -3.22 0.85
CA TRP A 96 5.82 -2.37 0.11
C TRP A 96 6.21 -2.97 -1.25
N SER A 97 6.48 -4.29 -1.30
CA SER A 97 6.83 -4.96 -2.55
C SER A 97 5.63 -5.13 -3.46
N PHE A 98 4.47 -5.54 -2.93
CA PHE A 98 3.25 -5.73 -3.72
C PHE A 98 2.74 -4.44 -4.33
N SER A 99 2.70 -3.36 -3.55
CA SER A 99 2.24 -2.04 -4.02
C SER A 99 3.17 -1.44 -5.06
N THR A 100 4.48 -1.44 -4.78
CA THR A 100 5.44 -0.81 -5.68
C THR A 100 5.69 -1.66 -6.93
N THR A 101 5.64 -2.99 -6.84
CA THR A 101 5.67 -3.86 -8.04
C THR A 101 4.46 -3.58 -8.94
N ALA A 102 3.26 -3.48 -8.37
CA ALA A 102 2.06 -3.15 -9.13
C ALA A 102 2.15 -1.76 -9.79
N PHE A 103 2.77 -0.80 -9.10
CA PHE A 103 3.09 0.50 -9.67
C PHE A 103 4.05 0.40 -10.87
N TYR A 104 5.16 -0.35 -10.78
CA TYR A 104 6.08 -0.57 -11.89
C TYR A 104 5.42 -1.29 -13.07
N GLU A 105 4.53 -2.25 -12.83
CA GLU A 105 3.73 -2.91 -13.87
C GLU A 105 2.88 -1.89 -14.64
N SER A 106 2.24 -0.97 -13.92
CA SER A 106 1.46 0.12 -14.52
C SER A 106 2.34 1.09 -15.32
N GLU A 107 3.56 1.35 -14.87
CA GLU A 107 4.53 2.20 -15.56
C GLU A 107 5.08 1.53 -16.83
N VAL A 108 5.33 0.22 -16.83
CA VAL A 108 5.66 -0.54 -18.07
C VAL A 108 4.51 -0.43 -19.06
N TYR A 109 3.27 -0.57 -18.61
CA TYR A 109 2.11 -0.40 -19.48
C TYR A 109 1.98 1.03 -20.01
N ARG A 110 2.13 2.03 -19.14
CA ARG A 110 2.04 3.46 -19.53
C ARG A 110 3.08 3.84 -20.57
N GLN A 111 4.33 3.36 -20.42
CA GLN A 111 5.45 3.73 -21.29
C GLN A 111 5.51 2.90 -22.58
N HIS A 112 5.14 1.61 -22.52
CA HIS A 112 5.39 0.65 -23.58
C HIS A 112 4.12 -0.08 -24.07
N ASN A 113 2.94 0.20 -23.48
CA ASN A 113 1.68 -0.52 -23.74
C ASN A 113 1.82 -2.04 -23.59
N LYS A 114 2.72 -2.50 -22.73
CA LYS A 114 3.03 -3.90 -22.47
C LYS A 114 2.46 -4.33 -21.11
N LYS A 115 1.64 -5.36 -21.12
CA LYS A 115 1.11 -5.98 -19.90
C LYS A 115 2.14 -6.99 -19.38
N VAL A 116 2.63 -6.77 -18.18
CA VAL A 116 3.62 -7.62 -17.52
C VAL A 116 3.14 -7.99 -16.13
N LYS A 117 3.57 -9.13 -15.62
CA LYS A 117 3.40 -9.52 -14.22
C LYS A 117 4.78 -9.83 -13.62
N ILE A 118 5.22 -8.97 -12.71
CA ILE A 118 6.52 -9.04 -12.06
C ILE A 118 6.36 -9.82 -10.74
N SER A 119 7.37 -10.58 -10.36
CA SER A 119 7.42 -11.30 -9.09
C SER A 119 7.70 -10.35 -7.92
N GLU A 120 6.75 -10.16 -7.05
CA GLU A 120 6.91 -9.44 -5.80
C GLU A 120 7.88 -10.17 -4.86
N ILE A 121 7.78 -11.49 -4.82
CA ILE A 121 8.55 -12.33 -3.89
C ILE A 121 10.03 -12.41 -4.28
N TYR A 122 10.37 -12.24 -5.56
CA TYR A 122 11.78 -12.09 -5.94
C TYR A 122 12.42 -10.86 -5.29
N SER A 123 11.72 -9.74 -5.30
CA SER A 123 12.19 -8.52 -4.65
C SER A 123 12.28 -8.68 -3.12
N VAL A 124 11.31 -9.36 -2.51
CA VAL A 124 11.31 -9.69 -1.08
C VAL A 124 12.49 -10.61 -0.73
N TYR A 125 12.76 -11.64 -1.54
CA TYR A 125 13.90 -12.54 -1.35
C TYR A 125 15.22 -11.75 -1.33
N CYS A 126 15.42 -10.85 -2.29
CA CYS A 126 16.59 -10.00 -2.37
C CYS A 126 16.70 -9.03 -1.18
N GLU A 127 15.56 -8.46 -0.76
CA GLU A 127 15.51 -7.54 0.38
C GLU A 127 15.90 -8.22 1.69
N TYR A 128 15.42 -9.42 1.94
CA TYR A 128 15.82 -10.18 3.14
C TYR A 128 17.32 -10.46 3.16
N ILE A 129 17.95 -10.74 2.00
CA ILE A 129 19.41 -10.89 1.90
C ILE A 129 20.11 -9.58 2.30
N GLU A 130 19.66 -8.42 1.79
CA GLU A 130 20.29 -7.14 2.09
C GLU A 130 20.09 -6.73 3.56
N LYS A 131 18.93 -6.95 4.13
CA LYS A 131 18.67 -6.75 5.57
C LYS A 131 19.57 -7.63 6.43
N ALA A 132 19.68 -8.91 6.10
CA ALA A 132 20.57 -9.83 6.80
C ALA A 132 22.03 -9.41 6.66
N ARG A 133 22.46 -9.01 5.45
CA ARG A 133 23.80 -8.48 5.19
C ARG A 133 24.12 -7.30 6.10
N ARG A 134 23.23 -6.30 6.16
CA ARG A 134 23.41 -5.13 7.00
C ARG A 134 23.42 -5.49 8.49
N PHE A 135 22.53 -6.37 8.94
CA PHE A 135 22.50 -6.85 10.31
C PHE A 135 23.86 -7.44 10.72
N ILE A 136 24.44 -8.28 9.87
CA ILE A 136 25.76 -8.90 10.09
C ILE A 136 26.87 -7.85 10.09
N GLU A 137 26.91 -6.96 9.09
CA GLU A 137 27.91 -5.90 8.97
C GLU A 137 27.85 -4.89 10.12
N LYS A 138 26.67 -4.61 10.63
CA LYS A 138 26.44 -3.73 11.78
C LYS A 138 26.45 -4.48 13.12
N ARG A 139 26.82 -5.77 13.12
CA ARG A 139 26.90 -6.61 14.33
C ARG A 139 25.65 -6.57 15.18
N GLY A 140 24.48 -6.72 14.53
CA GLY A 140 23.17 -6.72 15.17
C GLY A 140 22.58 -5.32 15.46
N ASN A 141 23.22 -4.26 15.00
CA ASN A 141 22.69 -2.88 15.12
C ASN A 141 21.99 -2.43 13.83
N SER A 142 21.07 -3.23 13.34
CA SER A 142 20.19 -2.91 12.23
C SER A 142 18.87 -3.66 12.40
N VAL A 143 17.79 -3.12 11.84
CA VAL A 143 16.48 -3.76 11.85
C VAL A 143 16.52 -4.98 10.91
N PHE A 144 15.90 -6.10 11.35
CA PHE A 144 15.58 -7.24 10.51
C PHE A 144 14.10 -7.59 10.69
N GLY A 145 13.35 -7.58 9.62
CA GLY A 145 11.90 -7.83 9.61
C GLY A 145 11.36 -7.79 8.18
N GLU A 146 10.06 -7.94 8.03
CA GLU A 146 9.41 -8.06 6.71
C GLU A 146 9.23 -6.71 6.00
N GLY A 147 8.93 -5.64 6.74
CA GLY A 147 8.62 -4.31 6.20
C GLY A 147 9.81 -3.65 5.49
N SER A 148 9.53 -2.81 4.52
CA SER A 148 10.47 -1.93 3.83
C SER A 148 9.71 -0.78 3.16
N GLU A 149 10.45 0.21 2.61
CA GLU A 149 9.87 1.34 1.90
C GLU A 149 9.68 1.08 0.40
N GLY A 150 8.87 1.92 -0.26
CA GLY A 150 8.65 1.84 -1.71
C GLY A 150 9.93 1.95 -2.54
N ASP A 151 10.86 2.82 -2.15
CA ASP A 151 12.14 3.01 -2.85
C ASP A 151 13.11 1.81 -2.69
N ALA A 152 12.85 0.89 -1.76
CA ALA A 152 13.56 -0.38 -1.69
C ALA A 152 13.49 -1.15 -3.00
N LEU A 153 12.33 -1.13 -3.69
CA LEU A 153 12.18 -1.84 -4.95
C LEU A 153 13.10 -1.28 -6.03
N ALA A 154 13.24 0.04 -6.13
CA ALA A 154 14.20 0.67 -7.05
C ALA A 154 15.64 0.22 -6.75
N ARG A 155 16.04 0.22 -5.49
CA ARG A 155 17.36 -0.24 -5.03
C ARG A 155 17.59 -1.73 -5.34
N ILE A 156 16.60 -2.57 -5.08
CA ILE A 156 16.67 -4.01 -5.38
C ILE A 156 16.75 -4.23 -6.90
N MET A 157 15.93 -3.58 -7.70
CA MET A 157 15.96 -3.71 -9.16
C MET A 157 17.31 -3.29 -9.75
N LYS A 158 17.92 -2.22 -9.25
CA LYS A 158 19.28 -1.79 -9.67
C LYS A 158 20.33 -2.86 -9.38
N THR A 159 20.24 -3.52 -8.24
CA THR A 159 21.23 -4.49 -7.78
C THR A 159 21.00 -5.88 -8.34
N TYR A 160 19.75 -6.33 -8.36
CA TYR A 160 19.38 -7.74 -8.64
C TYR A 160 18.55 -7.92 -9.91
N GLY A 161 18.03 -6.83 -10.51
CA GLY A 161 17.12 -6.92 -11.63
C GLY A 161 15.69 -7.21 -11.22
N ALA A 162 14.89 -7.76 -12.14
CA ALA A 162 13.51 -8.15 -11.93
C ALA A 162 13.24 -9.53 -12.55
N MET A 163 12.14 -10.16 -12.12
CA MET A 163 11.76 -11.50 -12.59
C MET A 163 10.25 -11.55 -12.81
N PRO A 164 9.75 -12.27 -13.84
CA PRO A 164 8.30 -12.45 -13.99
C PRO A 164 7.76 -13.40 -12.92
N LEU A 165 6.51 -13.19 -12.51
CA LEU A 165 5.82 -14.03 -11.52
C LEU A 165 5.82 -15.51 -11.89
N GLU A 166 5.67 -15.80 -13.18
CA GLU A 166 5.67 -17.18 -13.70
C GLU A 166 7.00 -17.92 -13.49
N ALA A 167 8.12 -17.20 -13.45
CA ALA A 167 9.43 -17.79 -13.18
C ALA A 167 9.67 -18.05 -11.69
N TYR A 168 9.09 -17.22 -10.82
CA TYR A 168 9.26 -17.36 -9.38
C TYR A 168 8.10 -16.73 -8.62
N SER A 169 7.22 -17.56 -8.13
CA SER A 169 6.08 -17.13 -7.31
C SER A 169 6.37 -17.08 -5.81
N GLY A 170 7.38 -17.81 -5.33
CA GLY A 170 7.63 -18.00 -3.89
C GLY A 170 6.63 -18.94 -3.20
N ILE A 171 5.76 -19.63 -3.95
CA ILE A 171 4.83 -20.64 -3.42
C ILE A 171 5.27 -22.01 -3.92
N ILE A 172 5.73 -22.87 -3.01
CA ILE A 172 6.34 -24.17 -3.34
C ILE A 172 5.60 -25.40 -2.82
N ASP A 173 4.66 -25.23 -1.88
CA ASP A 173 4.04 -26.33 -1.14
C ASP A 173 2.53 -26.47 -1.37
N GLY A 174 2.04 -25.90 -2.49
CA GLY A 174 0.64 -25.96 -2.87
C GLY A 174 -0.29 -25.04 -2.08
N ARG A 175 0.24 -24.15 -1.23
CA ARG A 175 -0.54 -23.08 -0.59
C ARG A 175 -1.13 -22.15 -1.65
N LYS A 176 -2.23 -21.51 -1.31
CA LYS A 176 -2.82 -20.47 -2.16
C LYS A 176 -2.25 -19.08 -1.85
N PHE A 177 -1.74 -18.88 -0.64
CA PHE A 177 -1.29 -17.59 -0.14
C PHE A 177 0.08 -17.71 0.54
N HIS A 178 0.85 -16.62 0.48
CA HIS A 178 2.11 -16.50 1.20
C HIS A 178 1.91 -16.49 2.71
N ASN A 179 2.85 -17.09 3.42
CA ASN A 179 2.96 -17.01 4.87
C ASN A 179 4.45 -17.02 5.24
N HIS A 180 4.98 -15.88 5.67
CA HIS A 180 6.39 -15.74 6.00
C HIS A 180 6.69 -15.84 7.50
N ALA A 181 5.67 -15.95 8.36
CA ALA A 181 5.82 -15.85 9.81
C ALA A 181 6.92 -16.79 10.36
N LYS A 182 6.88 -18.09 10.02
CA LYS A 182 7.89 -19.06 10.49
C LYS A 182 9.27 -18.83 9.87
N MET A 183 9.32 -18.48 8.59
CA MET A 183 10.57 -18.19 7.91
C MET A 183 11.29 -17.00 8.56
N VAL A 184 10.55 -15.93 8.83
CA VAL A 184 11.12 -14.72 9.46
C VAL A 184 11.51 -14.97 10.91
N GLU A 185 10.73 -15.75 11.65
CA GLU A 185 11.06 -16.19 13.01
C GLU A 185 12.39 -16.97 13.01
N GLU A 186 12.57 -17.94 12.12
CA GLU A 186 13.78 -18.75 12.02
C GLU A 186 15.01 -17.92 11.61
N MET A 187 14.87 -17.05 10.58
CA MET A 187 15.94 -16.13 10.18
C MET A 187 16.34 -15.20 11.33
N THR A 188 15.36 -14.66 12.06
CA THR A 188 15.59 -13.77 13.20
C THR A 188 16.28 -14.49 14.35
N ALA A 189 15.87 -15.70 14.68
CA ALA A 189 16.50 -16.53 15.70
C ALA A 189 17.96 -16.84 15.33
N PHE A 190 18.22 -17.19 14.09
CA PHE A 190 19.57 -17.41 13.58
C PHE A 190 20.43 -16.16 13.69
N LEU A 191 19.98 -15.00 13.20
CA LEU A 191 20.71 -13.74 13.27
C LEU A 191 21.00 -13.33 14.72
N ASN A 192 20.06 -13.52 15.64
CA ASN A 192 20.27 -13.28 17.07
C ASN A 192 21.30 -14.23 17.68
N SER A 193 21.37 -15.48 17.22
CA SER A 193 22.40 -16.43 17.64
C SER A 193 23.82 -15.96 17.25
N LEU A 194 23.97 -15.36 16.06
CA LEU A 194 25.23 -14.75 15.63
C LEU A 194 25.65 -13.60 16.55
N LYS A 195 24.68 -12.77 16.98
CA LYS A 195 24.90 -11.67 17.91
C LYS A 195 25.35 -12.19 19.28
N THR A 196 24.68 -13.20 19.82
CA THR A 196 24.98 -13.81 21.12
C THR A 196 26.34 -14.49 21.15
N SER A 197 26.70 -15.21 20.07
CA SER A 197 27.97 -15.92 19.95
C SER A 197 29.13 -15.07 19.39
N ASN A 198 28.86 -13.80 19.01
CA ASN A 198 29.81 -12.92 18.33
C ASN A 198 30.41 -13.55 17.05
N ALA A 199 29.62 -14.31 16.30
CA ALA A 199 30.03 -15.12 15.14
C ALA A 199 29.69 -14.43 13.82
N TRP A 200 30.48 -13.48 13.36
CA TRP A 200 30.17 -12.56 12.27
C TRP A 200 30.78 -12.97 10.91
N ASN A 201 30.81 -14.28 10.59
CA ASN A 201 31.23 -14.72 9.27
C ASN A 201 30.12 -14.43 8.24
N LYS A 202 30.27 -13.32 7.50
CA LYS A 202 29.26 -12.82 6.55
C LYS A 202 28.88 -13.85 5.48
N TYR A 203 29.85 -14.53 4.89
CA TYR A 203 29.59 -15.50 3.84
C TYR A 203 28.72 -16.66 4.35
N ASN A 204 29.17 -17.33 5.39
CA ASN A 204 28.45 -18.48 5.95
C ASN A 204 27.05 -18.07 6.47
N ALA A 205 26.97 -16.91 7.12
CA ALA A 205 25.70 -16.42 7.64
C ALA A 205 24.68 -16.12 6.52
N LEU A 206 25.10 -15.50 5.42
CA LEU A 206 24.20 -15.25 4.29
C LEU A 206 23.79 -16.52 3.58
N GLU A 207 24.66 -17.53 3.44
CA GLU A 207 24.29 -18.84 2.88
C GLU A 207 23.26 -19.55 3.77
N THR A 208 23.36 -19.43 5.10
CA THR A 208 22.35 -19.96 6.02
C THR A 208 21.01 -19.25 5.85
N ILE A 209 20.98 -17.91 5.77
CA ILE A 209 19.77 -17.14 5.50
C ILE A 209 19.12 -17.57 4.17
N LYS A 210 19.90 -17.71 3.10
CA LYS A 210 19.41 -18.21 1.81
C LYS A 210 18.83 -19.62 1.93
N SER A 211 19.49 -20.50 2.68
CA SER A 211 19.01 -21.87 2.90
C SER A 211 17.64 -21.90 3.60
N ILE A 212 17.46 -21.06 4.63
CA ILE A 212 16.16 -20.91 5.30
C ILE A 212 15.11 -20.42 4.31
N MET A 213 15.37 -19.34 3.58
CA MET A 213 14.43 -18.82 2.58
C MET A 213 14.09 -19.86 1.51
N ASN A 214 15.09 -20.57 0.99
CA ASN A 214 14.90 -21.61 -0.03
C ASN A 214 13.99 -22.75 0.45
N HIS A 215 14.03 -23.06 1.75
CA HIS A 215 13.14 -24.03 2.35
C HIS A 215 11.66 -23.59 2.34
N TYR A 216 11.40 -22.31 2.57
CA TYR A 216 10.01 -21.80 2.72
C TYR A 216 9.41 -21.24 1.43
N ILE A 217 10.21 -20.62 0.58
CA ILE A 217 9.74 -19.89 -0.62
C ILE A 217 10.46 -20.29 -1.91
N GLY A 218 11.29 -21.33 -1.86
CA GLY A 218 12.03 -21.84 -3.02
C GLY A 218 13.23 -20.99 -3.40
N THR A 219 14.03 -21.51 -4.33
CA THR A 219 15.21 -20.83 -4.86
C THR A 219 14.85 -20.09 -6.16
N PRO A 220 15.04 -18.76 -6.24
CA PRO A 220 14.85 -18.05 -7.49
C PRO A 220 15.81 -18.56 -8.57
N PRO A 221 15.34 -18.80 -9.81
CA PRO A 221 16.20 -19.20 -10.91
C PRO A 221 17.14 -18.05 -11.31
N THR A 222 18.33 -18.39 -11.80
CA THR A 222 19.29 -17.40 -12.33
C THR A 222 18.97 -16.97 -13.75
N GLU A 223 18.26 -17.81 -14.49
CA GLU A 223 17.79 -17.58 -15.86
C GLU A 223 16.39 -18.14 -16.04
N PHE A 224 15.61 -17.53 -16.91
CA PHE A 224 14.23 -17.95 -17.22
C PHE A 224 13.87 -17.55 -18.65
N VAL A 225 12.83 -18.19 -19.21
CA VAL A 225 12.36 -17.94 -20.57
C VAL A 225 11.09 -17.09 -20.56
N VAL A 226 11.07 -16.01 -21.35
CA VAL A 226 9.88 -15.19 -21.61
C VAL A 226 9.74 -15.04 -23.12
N GLU A 227 8.58 -15.39 -23.68
CA GLU A 227 8.30 -15.29 -25.13
C GLU A 227 9.38 -15.97 -25.99
N GLY A 228 9.89 -17.12 -25.52
CA GLY A 228 10.88 -17.92 -26.22
C GLY A 228 12.34 -17.42 -26.18
N LYS A 229 12.59 -16.33 -25.43
CA LYS A 229 13.93 -15.79 -25.22
C LYS A 229 14.36 -15.95 -23.77
N THR A 230 15.63 -16.37 -23.56
CA THR A 230 16.22 -16.51 -22.23
C THR A 230 16.68 -15.15 -21.69
N TYR A 231 16.36 -14.90 -20.43
CA TYR A 231 16.74 -13.69 -19.68
C TYR A 231 17.35 -14.05 -18.34
N THR A 232 18.29 -13.26 -17.89
CA THR A 232 18.64 -13.11 -16.47
C THR A 232 17.76 -12.02 -15.84
N PRO A 233 17.66 -11.92 -14.51
CA PRO A 233 16.89 -10.83 -13.89
C PRO A 233 17.32 -9.44 -14.37
N GLN A 234 18.62 -9.21 -14.57
CA GLN A 234 19.15 -7.93 -15.05
C GLN A 234 18.75 -7.64 -16.51
N THR A 235 18.85 -8.63 -17.40
CA THR A 235 18.45 -8.44 -18.81
C THR A 235 16.95 -8.37 -18.97
N TYR A 236 16.18 -9.03 -18.10
CA TYR A 236 14.71 -8.89 -18.08
C TYR A 236 14.30 -7.46 -17.71
N LEU A 237 14.88 -6.89 -16.67
CA LEU A 237 14.63 -5.49 -16.29
C LEU A 237 14.96 -4.52 -17.43
N LYS A 238 16.17 -4.68 -18.02
CA LYS A 238 16.70 -3.73 -18.99
C LYS A 238 16.06 -3.88 -20.38
N ASP A 239 16.00 -5.13 -20.90
CA ASP A 239 15.67 -5.37 -22.30
C ASP A 239 14.21 -5.74 -22.52
N TYR A 240 13.56 -6.36 -21.52
CA TYR A 240 12.15 -6.76 -21.62
C TYR A 240 11.20 -5.75 -20.96
N LEU A 241 11.41 -5.39 -19.71
CA LEU A 241 10.59 -4.37 -19.03
C LEU A 241 10.91 -2.97 -19.54
N GLN A 242 12.15 -2.70 -19.90
CA GLN A 242 12.66 -1.41 -20.36
C GLN A 242 12.40 -0.29 -19.35
N ILE A 243 12.51 -0.60 -18.06
CA ILE A 243 12.37 0.32 -16.95
C ILE A 243 13.75 0.69 -16.40
N ASN A 244 13.97 1.99 -16.23
CA ASN A 244 15.11 2.50 -15.47
C ASN A 244 14.63 2.91 -14.07
N PRO A 245 15.07 2.21 -12.99
CA PRO A 245 14.68 2.56 -11.63
C PRO A 245 15.07 3.98 -11.19
N ASP A 246 16.03 4.63 -11.86
CA ASP A 246 16.42 6.03 -11.59
C ASP A 246 15.43 7.07 -12.16
N ASP A 247 14.39 6.62 -12.84
CA ASP A 247 13.33 7.50 -13.33
C ASP A 247 12.20 7.70 -12.30
N PHE A 248 12.32 7.10 -11.12
CA PHE A 248 11.31 7.15 -10.07
C PHE A 248 11.87 7.84 -8.83
N VAL A 249 11.02 8.64 -8.20
CA VAL A 249 11.39 9.51 -7.08
C VAL A 249 10.35 9.40 -5.96
N GLU A 250 10.81 9.63 -4.73
CA GLU A 250 10.00 9.65 -3.53
C GLU A 250 9.62 11.07 -3.15
N ILE A 251 8.34 11.34 -3.03
CA ILE A 251 7.80 12.60 -2.52
C ILE A 251 7.30 12.36 -1.10
N LEU A 252 7.73 13.21 -0.18
CA LEU A 252 7.43 13.13 1.25
C LEU A 252 6.80 14.46 1.71
N SER A 253 6.00 14.42 2.77
CA SER A 253 5.52 15.63 3.42
C SER A 253 5.67 15.51 4.93
N TYR A 254 6.76 16.06 5.47
CA TYR A 254 7.15 15.98 6.87
C TYR A 254 7.65 17.32 7.39
N LYS A 255 6.99 17.88 8.40
CA LYS A 255 7.39 19.17 8.98
C LYS A 255 8.65 19.08 9.86
N GLN A 256 8.94 17.91 10.41
CA GLN A 256 10.14 17.70 11.25
C GLN A 256 11.45 17.80 10.47
N GLU A 257 11.41 17.67 9.15
CA GLU A 257 12.56 17.83 8.26
C GLU A 257 12.39 19.10 7.41
N PRO A 258 13.48 19.73 6.93
CA PRO A 258 13.39 20.91 6.10
C PRO A 258 12.62 20.63 4.82
N TYR A 259 11.69 21.51 4.47
CA TYR A 259 11.04 21.48 3.16
C TYR A 259 12.00 21.94 2.06
N TRP A 260 11.75 21.46 0.84
CA TRP A 260 12.54 21.78 -0.36
C TRP A 260 13.97 21.26 -0.31
N GLN A 261 14.15 20.19 0.43
CA GLN A 261 15.42 19.45 0.51
C GLN A 261 15.13 17.96 0.39
N GLN A 262 16.09 17.20 -0.09
CA GLN A 262 16.09 15.76 0.06
C GLN A 262 16.44 15.42 1.49
N VAL A 263 15.64 14.57 2.11
CA VAL A 263 15.74 14.22 3.54
C VAL A 263 15.64 12.72 3.75
N GLU A 264 16.03 12.27 4.93
CA GLU A 264 15.75 10.91 5.38
C GLU A 264 14.32 10.79 5.89
N TYR A 265 13.60 9.81 5.40
CA TYR A 265 12.35 9.36 6.03
C TYR A 265 12.71 8.49 7.24
N LYS A 266 12.54 9.04 8.44
CA LYS A 266 13.00 8.43 9.71
C LYS A 266 11.99 7.44 10.27
N VAL A 267 11.76 6.36 9.58
CA VAL A 267 10.93 5.23 10.00
C VAL A 267 11.76 3.94 10.02
N PRO A 268 11.37 2.93 10.82
CA PRO A 268 12.12 1.66 10.91
C PRO A 268 12.30 0.96 9.58
N ASP A 269 11.33 1.08 8.67
CA ASP A 269 11.32 0.41 7.38
C ASP A 269 12.26 1.06 6.35
N ASN A 270 12.69 2.33 6.55
CA ASN A 270 13.84 2.91 5.86
C ASN A 270 15.16 2.48 6.56
N TRP A 271 15.32 1.18 6.73
CA TRP A 271 16.44 0.59 7.49
C TRP A 271 17.83 0.85 6.89
N TRP A 272 17.92 1.21 5.60
CA TRP A 272 19.20 1.60 4.95
C TRP A 272 19.47 3.10 5.01
N HIS A 273 18.55 3.90 5.60
CA HIS A 273 18.67 5.34 5.83
C HIS A 273 18.80 6.14 4.52
N SER A 274 17.95 5.82 3.53
CA SER A 274 17.82 6.65 2.32
C SER A 274 17.50 8.09 2.68
N LYS A 275 18.17 9.01 1.98
CA LYS A 275 17.95 10.46 2.08
C LYS A 275 17.43 11.04 0.77
N ASP A 276 16.91 10.20 -0.09
CA ASP A 276 16.50 10.58 -1.45
C ASP A 276 15.02 11.02 -1.53
N TYR A 277 14.38 11.30 -0.37
CA TYR A 277 13.01 11.74 -0.29
C TYR A 277 12.89 13.26 -0.48
N TYR A 278 12.19 13.69 -1.52
CA TYR A 278 11.87 15.09 -1.79
C TYR A 278 10.79 15.59 -0.84
N ASN A 279 11.18 16.33 0.20
CA ASN A 279 10.27 16.79 1.25
C ASN A 279 9.62 18.12 0.90
N VAL A 280 8.28 18.17 0.90
CA VAL A 280 7.49 19.32 0.49
C VAL A 280 6.38 19.63 1.49
N PRO A 281 5.88 20.89 1.57
CA PRO A 281 4.67 21.23 2.31
C PRO A 281 3.46 20.41 1.85
N LEU A 282 2.49 20.19 2.72
CA LEU A 282 1.30 19.38 2.46
C LEU A 282 0.50 19.84 1.26
N ASP A 283 0.37 21.15 1.05
CA ASP A 283 -0.38 21.68 -0.11
C ASP A 283 0.33 21.36 -1.44
N ASP A 284 1.66 21.45 -1.47
CA ASP A 284 2.45 21.05 -2.66
C ASP A 284 2.39 19.53 -2.87
N PHE A 285 2.44 18.74 -1.79
CA PHE A 285 2.27 17.28 -1.81
C PHE A 285 0.93 16.90 -2.47
N MET A 286 -0.18 17.47 -2.00
CA MET A 286 -1.51 17.19 -2.54
C MET A 286 -1.66 17.70 -3.99
N ALA A 287 -1.12 18.87 -4.29
CA ALA A 287 -1.19 19.44 -5.64
C ALA A 287 -0.47 18.55 -6.66
N VAL A 288 0.72 18.07 -6.31
CA VAL A 288 1.51 17.24 -7.23
C VAL A 288 0.94 15.82 -7.34
N LEU A 289 0.43 15.24 -6.26
CA LEU A 289 -0.29 13.95 -6.28
C LEU A 289 -1.49 14.03 -7.24
N LYS A 290 -2.36 15.03 -7.06
CA LYS A 290 -3.52 15.25 -7.93
C LYS A 290 -3.13 15.51 -9.38
N LYS A 291 -2.08 16.31 -9.62
CA LYS A 291 -1.58 16.57 -10.97
C LYS A 291 -1.07 15.29 -11.63
N ALA A 292 -0.32 14.46 -10.91
CA ALA A 292 0.26 13.23 -11.44
C ALA A 292 -0.83 12.22 -11.85
N ILE A 293 -1.79 11.91 -10.96
CA ILE A 293 -2.86 10.97 -11.28
C ILE A 293 -3.74 11.46 -12.42
N LYS A 294 -4.04 12.77 -12.49
CA LYS A 294 -4.82 13.36 -13.58
C LYS A 294 -4.07 13.34 -14.92
N ALA A 295 -2.74 13.37 -14.89
CA ALA A 295 -1.88 13.24 -16.06
C ALA A 295 -1.67 11.79 -16.54
N GLY A 296 -2.29 10.80 -15.85
CA GLY A 296 -2.24 9.38 -16.26
C GLY A 296 -1.14 8.55 -15.60
N TYR A 297 -0.45 9.09 -14.59
CA TYR A 297 0.50 8.34 -13.77
C TYR A 297 -0.22 7.66 -12.62
N THR A 298 0.18 6.45 -12.27
CA THR A 298 -0.16 5.83 -11.00
C THR A 298 0.89 6.20 -9.94
N LEU A 299 0.60 5.94 -8.66
CA LEU A 299 1.53 6.20 -7.58
C LEU A 299 1.59 4.99 -6.63
N SER A 300 2.77 4.66 -6.11
CA SER A 300 2.87 3.80 -4.93
C SER A 300 2.81 4.72 -3.71
N ILE A 301 1.84 4.54 -2.83
CA ILE A 301 1.60 5.39 -1.64
C ILE A 301 1.83 4.60 -0.36
N GLY A 302 2.41 5.26 0.64
CA GLY A 302 2.63 4.70 1.98
C GLY A 302 2.02 5.58 3.07
N GLY A 303 1.54 4.95 4.13
CA GLY A 303 0.97 5.63 5.31
C GLY A 303 0.15 4.71 6.20
N ASP A 304 -0.78 5.30 6.93
CA ASP A 304 -1.54 4.64 7.99
C ASP A 304 -2.93 4.20 7.51
N VAL A 305 -3.25 2.92 7.69
CA VAL A 305 -4.57 2.32 7.42
C VAL A 305 -5.22 1.71 8.66
N SER A 306 -4.63 1.89 9.83
CA SER A 306 -5.15 1.35 11.10
C SER A 306 -6.19 2.26 11.80
N GLU A 307 -6.74 3.23 11.10
CA GLU A 307 -7.61 4.28 11.57
C GLU A 307 -9.08 3.88 11.74
N SER A 308 -9.78 4.59 12.65
CA SER A 308 -11.21 4.37 12.87
C SER A 308 -12.09 4.70 11.66
N GLY A 309 -11.66 5.61 10.81
CA GLY A 309 -12.36 5.98 9.55
C GLY A 309 -12.04 5.08 8.35
N PHE A 310 -11.19 4.07 8.52
CA PHE A 310 -10.89 3.05 7.52
C PHE A 310 -11.86 1.87 7.67
N SER A 311 -12.92 1.84 6.86
CA SER A 311 -13.96 0.82 6.94
C SER A 311 -13.75 -0.30 5.93
N ARG A 312 -13.68 -1.53 6.42
CA ARG A 312 -13.63 -2.73 5.59
C ARG A 312 -14.99 -3.15 5.03
N GLU A 313 -16.08 -2.63 5.58
CA GLU A 313 -17.43 -2.89 5.08
C GLU A 313 -17.75 -2.10 3.83
N THR A 314 -17.45 -0.80 3.85
CA THR A 314 -17.69 0.10 2.73
C THR A 314 -16.51 0.16 1.76
N ASN A 315 -15.33 -0.33 2.17
CA ASN A 315 -14.03 -0.14 1.54
C ASN A 315 -13.64 1.35 1.41
N CYS A 316 -14.22 2.23 2.24
CA CYS A 316 -13.92 3.65 2.22
C CYS A 316 -13.04 4.07 3.40
N ALA A 317 -12.15 5.03 3.14
CA ALA A 317 -11.31 5.65 4.16
C ALA A 317 -11.60 7.15 4.23
N THR A 318 -12.07 7.60 5.38
CA THR A 318 -12.43 9.00 5.69
C THR A 318 -11.83 9.42 7.02
N ILE A 319 -11.75 10.73 7.27
CA ILE A 319 -11.37 11.26 8.57
C ILE A 319 -12.66 11.67 9.29
N PRO A 320 -12.99 11.08 10.44
CA PRO A 320 -14.16 11.47 11.22
C PRO A 320 -14.04 12.87 11.80
N ASP A 321 -15.16 13.62 11.87
CA ASP A 321 -15.18 14.97 12.45
C ASP A 321 -14.77 14.99 13.93
N TYR A 322 -15.01 13.89 14.66
CA TYR A 322 -14.61 13.76 16.07
C TYR A 322 -13.11 13.55 16.25
N ASP A 323 -12.37 13.14 15.17
CA ASP A 323 -10.90 13.17 15.19
C ASP A 323 -10.42 14.60 14.92
N ILE A 324 -10.72 15.14 13.72
CA ILE A 324 -10.34 16.49 13.34
C ILE A 324 -11.26 17.03 12.25
N PRO A 325 -11.77 18.26 12.36
CA PRO A 325 -12.48 18.91 11.27
C PRO A 325 -11.60 19.08 10.02
N SER A 326 -12.16 18.86 8.83
CA SER A 326 -11.46 18.95 7.54
C SER A 326 -10.68 20.25 7.37
N ALA A 327 -11.23 21.40 7.83
CA ALA A 327 -10.57 22.71 7.73
C ALA A 327 -9.28 22.83 8.55
N ASN A 328 -9.08 21.95 9.54
CA ASN A 328 -7.92 21.95 10.44
C ASN A 328 -6.83 20.96 9.99
N ILE A 329 -7.02 20.24 8.90
CA ILE A 329 -6.02 19.31 8.36
C ILE A 329 -4.95 20.12 7.64
N ASN A 330 -3.77 20.23 8.25
CA ASN A 330 -2.62 20.97 7.79
C ASN A 330 -1.31 20.25 8.18
N ASP A 331 -0.16 20.85 7.86
CA ASP A 331 1.16 20.31 8.18
C ASP A 331 1.36 20.05 9.69
N ASP A 332 0.83 20.93 10.55
CA ASP A 332 0.96 20.78 12.00
C ASP A 332 0.14 19.60 12.52
N ALA A 333 -1.10 19.47 12.08
CA ALA A 333 -1.98 18.38 12.47
C ALA A 333 -1.42 17.02 12.01
N ARG A 334 -0.83 16.98 10.83
CA ARG A 334 -0.16 15.81 10.24
C ARG A 334 1.08 15.43 11.06
N GLN A 335 1.97 16.40 11.29
CA GLN A 335 3.20 16.17 12.06
C GLN A 335 2.91 15.78 13.51
N PHE A 336 1.92 16.40 14.15
CA PHE A 336 1.55 16.08 15.52
C PHE A 336 1.15 14.60 15.66
N ARG A 337 0.31 14.09 14.74
CA ARG A 337 -0.15 12.70 14.76
C ARG A 337 0.98 11.71 14.50
N PHE A 338 1.88 12.05 13.62
CA PHE A 338 3.06 11.22 13.37
C PHE A 338 4.01 11.21 14.59
N SER A 339 4.24 12.38 15.21
CA SER A 339 5.12 12.51 16.38
C SER A 339 4.62 11.80 17.64
N ASN A 340 3.29 11.61 17.77
CA ASN A 340 2.68 10.89 18.90
C ASN A 340 2.21 9.47 18.51
N GLU A 341 2.61 8.98 17.35
CA GLU A 341 2.34 7.62 16.87
C GLU A 341 0.84 7.29 16.70
N THR A 342 -0.04 8.31 16.59
CA THR A 342 -1.44 8.13 16.19
C THR A 342 -1.61 8.10 14.67
N THR A 343 -0.58 8.38 13.93
CA THR A 343 -0.39 8.06 12.51
C THR A 343 0.96 7.39 12.39
N THR A 344 0.97 6.19 11.83
CA THR A 344 2.17 5.38 11.62
C THR A 344 2.35 5.07 10.14
N ASP A 345 3.54 4.64 9.77
CA ASP A 345 3.79 4.07 8.45
C ASP A 345 3.60 2.56 8.53
N ASP A 346 2.38 2.11 8.23
CA ASP A 346 1.99 0.72 8.44
C ASP A 346 1.59 -0.03 7.18
N HIS A 347 1.38 0.69 6.04
CA HIS A 347 0.92 0.02 4.83
C HIS A 347 1.28 0.74 3.53
N GLY A 348 1.74 -0.04 2.55
CA GLY A 348 1.98 0.40 1.17
C GLY A 348 0.86 -0.06 0.23
N MET A 349 0.39 0.85 -0.65
CA MET A 349 -0.71 0.62 -1.60
C MET A 349 -0.42 1.29 -2.94
N GLN A 350 -1.23 0.99 -3.97
CA GLN A 350 -1.14 1.67 -5.25
C GLN A 350 -2.36 2.58 -5.49
N LEU A 351 -2.14 3.87 -5.71
CA LEU A 351 -3.17 4.80 -6.15
C LEU A 351 -3.26 4.75 -7.68
N ILE A 352 -4.42 4.34 -8.20
CA ILE A 352 -4.63 4.07 -9.62
C ILE A 352 -5.70 4.92 -10.28
N GLY A 353 -6.48 5.69 -9.52
CA GLY A 353 -7.55 6.48 -10.12
C GLY A 353 -8.06 7.58 -9.21
N TYR A 354 -8.95 8.41 -9.76
CA TYR A 354 -9.54 9.53 -9.04
C TYR A 354 -10.99 9.77 -9.46
N LEU A 355 -11.73 10.42 -8.56
CA LEU A 355 -13.09 10.92 -8.78
C LEU A 355 -13.14 12.35 -8.25
N GLU A 356 -13.34 13.32 -9.15
CA GLU A 356 -13.34 14.74 -8.78
C GLU A 356 -14.68 15.17 -8.19
N ASN A 357 -14.59 15.96 -7.12
CA ASN A 357 -15.70 16.72 -6.55
C ASN A 357 -17.01 15.91 -6.47
N TYR A 358 -16.94 14.72 -5.88
CA TYR A 358 -18.12 13.84 -5.76
C TYR A 358 -19.31 14.58 -5.18
N LYS A 359 -20.43 14.59 -5.92
CA LYS A 359 -21.68 15.29 -5.59
C LYS A 359 -21.54 16.78 -5.29
N GLY A 360 -20.52 17.45 -5.80
CA GLY A 360 -20.32 18.87 -5.62
C GLY A 360 -19.86 19.29 -4.21
N LEU A 361 -19.32 18.37 -3.41
CA LEU A 361 -18.90 18.61 -2.04
C LEU A 361 -17.50 19.26 -1.92
N GLY A 362 -16.83 19.57 -3.05
CA GLY A 362 -15.54 20.25 -3.07
C GLY A 362 -14.34 19.39 -2.69
N LYS A 363 -14.51 18.07 -2.58
CA LYS A 363 -13.44 17.12 -2.24
C LYS A 363 -13.35 16.02 -3.28
N ASP A 364 -12.11 15.59 -3.54
CA ASP A 364 -11.82 14.48 -4.44
C ASP A 364 -11.76 13.16 -3.66
N TRP A 365 -11.94 12.06 -4.42
CA TRP A 365 -11.76 10.70 -3.95
C TRP A 365 -10.74 9.99 -4.83
N PHE A 366 -10.06 9.02 -4.25
CA PHE A 366 -9.00 8.27 -4.93
C PHE A 366 -9.27 6.78 -4.88
N LEU A 367 -9.05 6.12 -6.02
CA LEU A 367 -9.13 4.67 -6.13
C LEU A 367 -7.78 4.06 -5.78
N ILE A 368 -7.80 3.26 -4.74
CA ILE A 368 -6.62 2.60 -4.19
C ILE A 368 -6.71 1.10 -4.48
N LYS A 369 -5.65 0.54 -5.05
CA LYS A 369 -5.47 -0.90 -5.19
C LYS A 369 -4.61 -1.41 -4.05
N ASP A 370 -5.15 -2.39 -3.32
CA ASP A 370 -4.57 -2.94 -2.11
C ASP A 370 -4.17 -4.42 -2.29
N SER A 371 -3.14 -4.86 -1.58
CA SER A 371 -2.62 -6.23 -1.61
C SER A 371 -2.95 -7.04 -0.36
N SER A 372 -3.44 -6.40 0.71
CA SER A 372 -3.84 -7.12 1.94
C SER A 372 -5.19 -7.82 1.79
N SER A 373 -5.99 -7.39 0.79
CA SER A 373 -7.36 -7.88 0.57
C SER A 373 -8.23 -7.75 1.83
N GLY A 374 -8.02 -6.68 2.60
CA GLY A 374 -8.63 -6.45 3.91
C GLY A 374 -10.12 -6.16 3.89
N SER A 375 -10.77 -6.09 2.71
CA SER A 375 -12.21 -5.95 2.55
C SER A 375 -12.98 -7.08 3.26
N ARG A 376 -14.16 -6.76 3.76
CA ARG A 376 -15.08 -7.79 4.28
C ARG A 376 -15.68 -8.66 3.18
N ASN A 377 -15.56 -8.26 1.94
CA ASN A 377 -15.96 -9.09 0.80
C ASN A 377 -14.94 -10.21 0.60
N VAL A 378 -15.38 -11.44 0.81
CA VAL A 378 -14.56 -12.66 0.67
C VAL A 378 -14.54 -13.21 -0.75
N ASP A 379 -15.38 -12.66 -1.65
CA ASP A 379 -15.46 -13.10 -3.04
C ASP A 379 -14.38 -12.37 -3.88
N PRO A 380 -13.33 -13.08 -4.32
CA PRO A 380 -12.28 -12.49 -5.14
C PRO A 380 -12.75 -12.11 -6.56
N THR A 381 -13.96 -12.51 -6.97
CA THR A 381 -14.56 -12.13 -8.26
C THR A 381 -15.35 -10.84 -8.17
N SER A 382 -15.60 -10.33 -6.96
CA SER A 382 -16.27 -9.06 -6.75
C SER A 382 -15.51 -7.90 -7.41
N PRO A 383 -16.18 -6.97 -8.09
CA PRO A 383 -15.53 -5.81 -8.70
C PRO A 383 -14.83 -4.88 -7.67
N ASN A 384 -15.21 -4.99 -6.39
CA ASN A 384 -14.59 -4.21 -5.31
C ASN A 384 -13.45 -4.94 -4.58
N PHE A 385 -13.19 -6.20 -4.94
CA PHE A 385 -12.16 -6.99 -4.26
C PHE A 385 -10.78 -6.38 -4.42
N GLY A 386 -10.15 -6.07 -3.28
CA GLY A 386 -8.81 -5.47 -3.23
C GLY A 386 -8.77 -3.99 -3.61
N TYR A 387 -9.92 -3.31 -3.67
CA TYR A 387 -9.97 -1.86 -3.88
C TYR A 387 -10.49 -1.14 -2.65
N TYR A 388 -9.88 0.03 -2.36
CA TYR A 388 -10.33 0.99 -1.38
C TYR A 388 -10.57 2.35 -2.02
N PHE A 389 -11.41 3.16 -1.38
CA PHE A 389 -11.85 4.46 -1.84
C PHE A 389 -11.48 5.50 -0.79
N PHE A 390 -10.41 6.26 -1.07
CA PHE A 390 -9.86 7.19 -0.09
C PHE A 390 -10.39 8.61 -0.35
N HIS A 391 -11.01 9.18 0.69
CA HIS A 391 -11.35 10.60 0.69
C HIS A 391 -10.09 11.47 0.71
N GLU A 392 -10.15 12.64 0.11
CA GLU A 392 -9.02 13.58 0.04
C GLU A 392 -8.41 13.88 1.41
N ASP A 393 -9.24 14.07 2.43
CA ASP A 393 -8.78 14.36 3.79
C ASP A 393 -8.00 13.19 4.40
N TYR A 394 -8.35 11.96 4.02
CA TYR A 394 -7.59 10.79 4.45
C TYR A 394 -6.19 10.79 3.86
N ILE A 395 -6.06 11.04 2.56
CA ILE A 395 -4.74 11.21 1.91
C ILE A 395 -3.96 12.32 2.59
N LYS A 396 -4.58 13.50 2.80
CA LYS A 396 -3.95 14.66 3.45
C LYS A 396 -3.40 14.36 4.83
N LEU A 397 -4.13 13.59 5.65
CA LEU A 397 -3.75 13.37 7.04
C LEU A 397 -2.90 12.13 7.27
N LYS A 398 -3.13 11.05 6.50
CA LYS A 398 -2.62 9.72 6.81
C LYS A 398 -1.59 9.18 5.82
N MET A 399 -1.55 9.65 4.58
CA MET A 399 -0.55 9.19 3.61
C MET A 399 0.71 10.04 3.69
N MET A 400 1.85 9.43 4.01
CA MET A 400 3.07 10.15 4.36
C MET A 400 3.91 10.47 3.12
N GLY A 401 4.00 9.53 2.19
CA GLY A 401 4.81 9.65 0.99
C GLY A 401 4.25 8.88 -0.19
N PHE A 402 4.84 9.08 -1.35
CA PHE A 402 4.56 8.29 -2.54
C PHE A 402 5.74 8.25 -3.51
N THR A 403 5.86 7.12 -4.20
CA THR A 403 6.75 6.94 -5.35
C THR A 403 6.01 7.34 -6.64
N VAL A 404 6.68 8.05 -7.53
CA VAL A 404 6.15 8.47 -8.82
C VAL A 404 7.24 8.60 -9.87
N HIS A 405 6.89 8.48 -11.15
CA HIS A 405 7.82 8.78 -12.24
C HIS A 405 8.23 10.27 -12.24
N LYS A 406 9.53 10.55 -12.33
CA LYS A 406 10.09 11.92 -12.21
C LYS A 406 9.49 12.93 -13.18
N ASP A 407 9.03 12.51 -14.38
CA ASP A 407 8.40 13.41 -15.34
C ASP A 407 7.08 14.00 -14.85
N ALA A 408 6.33 13.27 -14.02
CA ALA A 408 5.09 13.76 -13.42
C ALA A 408 5.34 14.94 -12.47
N VAL A 409 6.53 14.97 -11.87
CA VAL A 409 6.90 15.92 -10.80
C VAL A 409 8.09 16.79 -11.18
N LYS A 410 8.49 16.84 -12.46
CA LYS A 410 9.68 17.58 -12.94
C LYS A 410 9.71 19.05 -12.53
N ASP A 411 8.54 19.71 -12.51
CA ASP A 411 8.46 21.13 -12.15
C ASP A 411 8.64 21.32 -10.63
N LEU A 412 8.20 20.33 -9.82
CA LEU A 412 8.45 20.30 -8.38
C LEU A 412 9.94 20.12 -8.09
N ILE A 413 10.58 19.13 -8.73
CA ILE A 413 12.00 18.80 -8.51
C ILE A 413 12.91 19.99 -8.82
N LYS A 414 12.60 20.80 -9.85
CA LYS A 414 13.36 22.01 -10.18
C LYS A 414 13.42 23.06 -9.06
N ARG A 415 12.49 22.99 -8.09
CA ARG A 415 12.47 23.91 -6.93
C ARG A 415 13.45 23.50 -5.83
N PHE A 416 13.95 22.27 -5.89
CA PHE A 416 14.97 21.79 -4.97
C PHE A 416 16.35 22.32 -5.39
N LYS A 417 17.12 22.73 -4.41
CA LYS A 417 18.46 23.34 -4.60
C LYS A 417 19.56 22.30 -4.56
#